data_4927b417cc9cfe21bdab2053838acab9
#
_entry.id   4927b417cc9cfe21bdab2053838acab9
#
_cell.length_a   1.000
_cell.length_b   1.000
_cell.length_c   1.000
_cell.angle_alpha   90.00
_cell.angle_beta   90.00
_cell.angle_gamma   90.00
#
_symmetry.space_group_name_H-M   'P 1'
#
loop_
_entity.id
_entity.type
_entity.pdbx_description
1 polymer ?
#
loop_
_entity_poly.entity_id
_entity_poly.type
_entity_poly.pdbx_seq_one_letter_code
_entity_poly.pdbx_strand_id
1 'polypeptide(L)'
;MEDDGIKFYNDSGEESDLFRLIKDCGMNSVRLRVWVNPENQYGNYCNKADVIKKAKRAFELGMDIMIDFHYSDIFTDPGRQLKPSAWQTCSTPAEIEAKIKEHTQDILAELKKAGISPKWIQIGNEINAGMLWDDDASLSAGTWDSDGTHTNGYSFKKNFSNLSSYINAGYEASKNIFPDASVIIHLADGFNVETFKWIFDELKTLGTNYDIIGLSHYPQNNTSKSWKTMNDEAVSTIKTVAKRYDKKVMVCEVGTKSSDENLAAKVMSDFMTKIASINSCAGIFYWEPQVYNWKPSYYNSVGWSAY
;
A
#
# COMPACT_ATOMS: atom_id res chain seq x y z
N MET A 1 -8.03 -17.70 0.37
CA MET A 1 -8.93 -18.21 1.42
C MET A 1 -10.19 -18.83 0.80
N GLU A 2 -11.10 -18.07 0.19
CA GLU A 2 -12.32 -18.65 -0.43
C GLU A 2 -11.99 -19.71 -1.50
N ASP A 3 -11.03 -19.46 -2.37
CA ASP A 3 -10.59 -20.43 -3.38
C ASP A 3 -9.91 -21.69 -2.75
N ASP A 4 -9.48 -21.63 -1.51
CA ASP A 4 -8.98 -22.77 -0.71
C ASP A 4 -10.12 -23.41 0.14
N GLY A 5 -11.39 -23.04 -0.12
CA GLY A 5 -12.56 -23.62 0.53
C GLY A 5 -12.88 -23.05 1.91
N ILE A 6 -12.25 -21.95 2.33
CA ILE A 6 -12.58 -21.27 3.59
C ILE A 6 -13.90 -20.53 3.39
N LYS A 7 -14.83 -20.80 4.30
CA LYS A 7 -16.14 -20.18 4.35
C LYS A 7 -16.21 -19.16 5.45
N PHE A 8 -16.91 -18.07 5.18
CA PHE A 8 -17.16 -17.01 6.16
C PHE A 8 -18.62 -17.04 6.58
N TYR A 9 -18.90 -16.68 7.82
CA TYR A 9 -20.23 -16.76 8.42
C TYR A 9 -20.57 -15.43 9.09
N ASN A 10 -21.84 -15.04 9.02
CA ASN A 10 -22.38 -13.92 9.77
C ASN A 10 -22.63 -14.31 11.26
N ASP A 11 -23.05 -13.34 12.06
CA ASP A 11 -23.32 -13.54 13.51
C ASP A 11 -24.47 -14.55 13.77
N SER A 12 -25.30 -14.83 12.77
CA SER A 12 -26.36 -15.84 12.85
C SER A 12 -25.86 -17.24 12.47
N GLY A 13 -24.58 -17.39 12.09
CA GLY A 13 -23.99 -18.66 11.66
C GLY A 13 -24.34 -19.06 10.21
N GLU A 14 -24.84 -18.13 9.40
CA GLU A 14 -25.14 -18.36 8.00
C GLU A 14 -23.93 -18.02 7.14
N GLU A 15 -23.64 -18.87 6.13
CA GLU A 15 -22.54 -18.61 5.18
C GLU A 15 -22.81 -17.33 4.41
N SER A 16 -21.81 -16.45 4.34
CA SER A 16 -21.92 -15.15 3.68
C SER A 16 -20.66 -14.78 2.90
N ASP A 17 -20.84 -13.94 1.90
CA ASP A 17 -19.75 -13.35 1.12
C ASP A 17 -18.85 -12.48 2.01
N LEU A 18 -17.53 -12.64 1.90
CA LEU A 18 -16.57 -11.91 2.72
C LEU A 18 -16.71 -10.37 2.58
N PHE A 19 -16.88 -9.84 1.36
CA PHE A 19 -17.03 -8.39 1.17
C PHE A 19 -18.34 -7.87 1.78
N ARG A 20 -19.39 -8.70 1.76
CA ARG A 20 -20.66 -8.39 2.45
C ARG A 20 -20.43 -8.28 3.95
N LEU A 21 -19.75 -9.24 4.56
CA LEU A 21 -19.45 -9.23 6.00
C LEU A 21 -18.59 -8.01 6.40
N ILE A 22 -17.56 -7.71 5.62
CA ILE A 22 -16.73 -6.52 5.85
C ILE A 22 -17.58 -5.25 5.80
N LYS A 23 -18.49 -5.14 4.83
CA LYS A 23 -19.41 -4.00 4.73
C LYS A 23 -20.38 -3.95 5.91
N ASP A 24 -20.95 -5.07 6.31
CA ASP A 24 -21.90 -5.17 7.42
C ASP A 24 -21.23 -4.80 8.76
N CYS A 25 -19.91 -5.02 8.90
CA CYS A 25 -19.08 -4.50 9.99
C CYS A 25 -18.84 -2.98 9.92
N GLY A 26 -19.40 -2.28 8.94
CA GLY A 26 -19.29 -0.82 8.79
C GLY A 26 -18.14 -0.33 7.93
N MET A 27 -17.33 -1.20 7.34
CA MET A 27 -16.29 -0.82 6.40
C MET A 27 -16.92 -0.41 5.07
N ASN A 28 -16.51 0.73 4.54
CA ASN A 28 -17.08 1.31 3.31
C ASN A 28 -16.11 1.32 2.14
N SER A 29 -14.91 0.83 2.31
CA SER A 29 -13.84 0.89 1.31
C SER A 29 -12.98 -0.35 1.38
N VAL A 30 -12.38 -0.72 0.25
CA VAL A 30 -11.39 -1.80 0.16
C VAL A 30 -10.12 -1.33 -0.53
N ARG A 31 -8.98 -1.84 -0.08
CA ARG A 31 -7.68 -1.64 -0.73
C ARG A 31 -7.24 -2.97 -1.33
N LEU A 32 -7.04 -2.99 -2.63
CA LEU A 32 -6.72 -4.16 -3.43
C LEU A 32 -5.32 -4.00 -4.03
N ARG A 33 -4.36 -4.78 -3.54
CA ARG A 33 -3.01 -4.81 -4.09
C ARG A 33 -2.97 -5.53 -5.43
N VAL A 34 -2.11 -5.06 -6.33
CA VAL A 34 -1.87 -5.68 -7.63
C VAL A 34 -0.38 -5.88 -7.85
N TRP A 35 -0.01 -7.09 -8.30
CA TRP A 35 1.33 -7.50 -8.69
C TRP A 35 1.42 -7.68 -10.18
N VAL A 36 2.66 -7.70 -10.71
CA VAL A 36 2.88 -7.80 -12.15
C VAL A 36 2.69 -9.25 -12.63
N ASN A 37 3.44 -10.19 -12.07
CA ASN A 37 3.44 -11.59 -12.49
C ASN A 37 3.59 -12.56 -11.30
N PRO A 38 2.57 -12.73 -10.44
CA PRO A 38 2.69 -13.47 -9.21
C PRO A 38 2.67 -15.01 -9.35
N GLU A 39 2.62 -15.54 -10.57
CA GLU A 39 2.29 -16.95 -10.88
C GLU A 39 3.13 -17.99 -10.17
N ASN A 40 4.43 -17.74 -10.07
CA ASN A 40 5.39 -18.76 -9.61
C ASN A 40 5.43 -18.95 -8.10
N GLN A 41 5.04 -17.96 -7.31
CA GLN A 41 5.21 -17.98 -5.86
C GLN A 41 3.89 -17.89 -5.09
N TYR A 42 2.91 -17.19 -5.65
CA TYR A 42 1.63 -16.88 -4.97
C TYR A 42 0.42 -17.34 -5.77
N GLY A 43 0.59 -18.27 -6.72
CA GLY A 43 -0.44 -18.62 -7.67
C GLY A 43 -0.83 -17.38 -8.48
N ASN A 44 -2.08 -17.27 -8.85
CA ASN A 44 -2.59 -16.11 -9.59
C ASN A 44 -3.20 -15.03 -8.70
N TYR A 45 -2.96 -15.06 -7.38
CA TYR A 45 -3.48 -14.04 -6.48
C TYR A 45 -2.81 -12.70 -6.73
N CYS A 46 -3.59 -11.63 -6.59
CA CYS A 46 -3.17 -10.26 -6.83
C CYS A 46 -2.72 -9.96 -8.28
N ASN A 47 -2.95 -10.84 -9.25
CA ASN A 47 -2.80 -10.50 -10.66
C ASN A 47 -4.00 -9.66 -11.15
N LYS A 48 -3.94 -9.19 -12.39
CA LYS A 48 -5.01 -8.38 -13.01
C LYS A 48 -6.39 -9.02 -12.88
N ALA A 49 -6.53 -10.30 -13.23
CA ALA A 49 -7.82 -10.98 -13.24
C ALA A 49 -8.43 -11.10 -11.82
N ASP A 50 -7.60 -11.43 -10.83
CA ASP A 50 -8.00 -11.52 -9.44
C ASP A 50 -8.42 -10.15 -8.86
N VAL A 51 -7.66 -9.10 -9.16
CA VAL A 51 -7.98 -7.74 -8.72
C VAL A 51 -9.29 -7.25 -9.32
N ILE A 52 -9.53 -7.46 -10.63
CA ILE A 52 -10.79 -7.09 -11.28
C ILE A 52 -11.97 -7.87 -10.67
N LYS A 53 -11.82 -9.18 -10.42
CA LYS A 53 -12.84 -10.01 -9.75
C LYS A 53 -13.21 -9.44 -8.38
N LYS A 54 -12.22 -9.09 -7.56
CA LYS A 54 -12.42 -8.52 -6.21
C LYS A 54 -13.03 -7.12 -6.28
N ALA A 55 -12.52 -6.28 -7.18
CA ALA A 55 -13.03 -4.91 -7.38
C ALA A 55 -14.50 -4.92 -7.78
N LYS A 56 -14.92 -5.85 -8.64
CA LYS A 56 -16.32 -6.00 -9.02
C LYS A 56 -17.22 -6.34 -7.82
N ARG A 57 -16.83 -7.31 -6.98
CA ARG A 57 -17.56 -7.68 -5.76
C ARG A 57 -17.74 -6.48 -4.82
N ALA A 58 -16.66 -5.72 -4.59
CA ALA A 58 -16.72 -4.52 -3.74
C ALA A 58 -17.61 -3.43 -4.35
N PHE A 59 -17.48 -3.20 -5.67
CA PHE A 59 -18.26 -2.20 -6.39
C PHE A 59 -19.76 -2.50 -6.36
N GLU A 60 -20.17 -3.75 -6.58
CA GLU A 60 -21.57 -4.21 -6.51
C GLU A 60 -22.18 -3.99 -5.12
N LEU A 61 -21.37 -3.96 -4.09
CA LEU A 61 -21.77 -3.61 -2.72
C LEU A 61 -21.73 -2.10 -2.43
N GLY A 62 -21.34 -1.26 -3.39
CA GLY A 62 -21.22 0.18 -3.22
C GLY A 62 -20.07 0.58 -2.30
N MET A 63 -18.97 -0.18 -2.28
CA MET A 63 -17.75 0.18 -1.55
C MET A 63 -16.82 1.00 -2.42
N ASP A 64 -16.15 1.98 -1.83
CA ASP A 64 -15.05 2.70 -2.48
C ASP A 64 -13.83 1.77 -2.66
N ILE A 65 -13.07 1.97 -3.73
CA ILE A 65 -11.96 1.08 -4.09
C ILE A 65 -10.65 1.88 -4.17
N MET A 66 -9.62 1.35 -3.53
CA MET A 66 -8.22 1.72 -3.74
C MET A 66 -7.51 0.59 -4.49
N ILE A 67 -6.81 0.92 -5.58
CA ILE A 67 -5.89 0.00 -6.26
C ILE A 67 -4.47 0.33 -5.82
N ASP A 68 -3.78 -0.67 -5.32
CA ASP A 68 -2.44 -0.57 -4.75
C ASP A 68 -1.42 -1.27 -5.65
N PHE A 69 -0.67 -0.49 -6.43
CA PHE A 69 0.35 -1.00 -7.34
C PHE A 69 1.67 -1.23 -6.61
N HIS A 70 2.06 -2.50 -6.44
CA HIS A 70 3.36 -2.86 -5.87
C HIS A 70 4.52 -2.75 -6.86
N TYR A 71 4.25 -2.85 -8.18
CA TYR A 71 5.27 -2.92 -9.24
C TYR A 71 6.33 -3.99 -8.97
N SER A 72 5.89 -5.13 -8.50
CA SER A 72 6.69 -6.32 -8.21
C SER A 72 5.87 -7.57 -8.52
N ASP A 73 6.52 -8.73 -8.60
CA ASP A 73 5.83 -10.03 -8.69
C ASP A 73 5.40 -10.55 -7.31
N ILE A 74 5.81 -9.86 -6.25
CA ILE A 74 5.64 -10.27 -4.86
C ILE A 74 5.24 -9.09 -3.98
N PHE A 75 4.94 -9.38 -2.70
CA PHE A 75 4.69 -8.35 -1.71
C PHE A 75 5.92 -7.46 -1.52
N THR A 76 5.72 -6.15 -1.55
CA THR A 76 6.75 -5.14 -1.30
C THR A 76 6.56 -4.49 0.07
N ASP A 77 7.67 -4.21 0.73
CA ASP A 77 7.77 -3.53 2.01
C ASP A 77 9.10 -2.73 2.07
N PRO A 78 9.42 -2.00 3.14
CA PRO A 78 10.65 -1.22 3.21
C PRO A 78 11.94 -2.01 3.04
N GLY A 79 11.91 -3.33 3.28
CA GLY A 79 13.05 -4.23 3.12
C GLY A 79 13.04 -5.02 1.80
N ARG A 80 12.01 -4.87 0.97
CA ARG A 80 11.80 -5.72 -0.20
C ARG A 80 11.02 -5.01 -1.31
N GLN A 81 11.73 -4.51 -2.31
CA GLN A 81 11.15 -3.74 -3.42
C GLN A 81 11.65 -4.25 -4.78
N LEU A 82 11.60 -5.58 -4.97
CA LEU A 82 12.20 -6.23 -6.13
C LEU A 82 11.48 -5.87 -7.44
N LYS A 83 12.26 -5.54 -8.45
CA LYS A 83 11.81 -5.33 -9.82
C LYS A 83 11.13 -6.61 -10.35
N PRO A 84 10.01 -6.53 -11.05
CA PRO A 84 9.38 -7.69 -11.67
C PRO A 84 10.33 -8.45 -12.58
N SER A 85 10.25 -9.76 -12.60
CA SER A 85 11.08 -10.63 -13.46
C SER A 85 10.99 -10.24 -14.93
N ALA A 86 9.79 -9.88 -15.40
CA ALA A 86 9.57 -9.43 -16.78
C ALA A 86 10.23 -8.08 -17.13
N TRP A 87 10.69 -7.31 -16.13
CA TRP A 87 11.31 -5.99 -16.32
C TRP A 87 12.82 -6.01 -16.10
N GLN A 88 13.42 -7.18 -15.81
CA GLN A 88 14.85 -7.31 -15.54
C GLN A 88 15.74 -6.92 -16.73
N THR A 89 15.22 -7.04 -17.95
CA THR A 89 15.92 -6.65 -19.17
C THR A 89 15.91 -5.14 -19.45
N CYS A 90 15.13 -4.35 -18.70
CA CYS A 90 15.16 -2.89 -18.82
C CYS A 90 16.50 -2.35 -18.33
N SER A 91 17.19 -1.63 -19.21
CA SER A 91 18.55 -1.10 -19.00
C SER A 91 18.59 0.40 -18.75
N THR A 92 17.46 1.08 -18.92
CA THR A 92 17.34 2.53 -18.72
C THR A 92 16.12 2.89 -17.88
N PRO A 93 16.17 4.01 -17.12
CA PRO A 93 14.99 4.51 -16.41
C PRO A 93 13.78 4.74 -17.32
N ALA A 94 13.98 5.20 -18.54
CA ALA A 94 12.89 5.43 -19.50
C ALA A 94 12.15 4.14 -19.88
N GLU A 95 12.86 3.00 -20.01
CA GLU A 95 12.23 1.70 -20.22
C GLU A 95 11.40 1.26 -19.02
N ILE A 96 11.86 1.50 -17.81
CA ILE A 96 11.10 1.24 -16.57
C ILE A 96 9.85 2.13 -16.48
N GLU A 97 9.98 3.43 -16.79
CA GLU A 97 8.83 4.35 -16.85
C GLU A 97 7.76 3.86 -17.83
N ALA A 98 8.19 3.39 -19.02
CA ALA A 98 7.28 2.82 -20.01
C ALA A 98 6.55 1.58 -19.47
N LYS A 99 7.26 0.70 -18.74
CA LYS A 99 6.67 -0.48 -18.11
C LYS A 99 5.68 -0.15 -16.97
N ILE A 100 5.99 0.84 -16.16
CA ILE A 100 5.07 1.36 -15.14
C ILE A 100 3.80 1.89 -15.82
N LYS A 101 3.93 2.72 -16.85
CA LYS A 101 2.78 3.27 -17.59
C LYS A 101 1.94 2.15 -18.21
N GLU A 102 2.58 1.22 -18.91
CA GLU A 102 1.93 0.07 -19.55
C GLU A 102 1.11 -0.74 -18.53
N HIS A 103 1.73 -1.18 -17.43
CA HIS A 103 1.09 -2.00 -16.42
C HIS A 103 -0.06 -1.25 -15.72
N THR A 104 0.16 0.02 -15.35
CA THR A 104 -0.86 0.83 -14.70
C THR A 104 -2.07 1.04 -15.61
N GLN A 105 -1.84 1.39 -16.87
CA GLN A 105 -2.91 1.61 -17.85
C GLN A 105 -3.67 0.32 -18.15
N ASP A 106 -2.98 -0.81 -18.28
CA ASP A 106 -3.61 -2.11 -18.54
C ASP A 106 -4.62 -2.50 -17.45
N ILE A 107 -4.22 -2.37 -16.18
CA ILE A 107 -5.12 -2.66 -15.05
C ILE A 107 -6.29 -1.68 -14.98
N LEU A 108 -6.01 -0.38 -15.09
CA LEU A 108 -7.02 0.67 -14.96
C LEU A 108 -8.00 0.69 -16.13
N ALA A 109 -7.54 0.37 -17.35
CA ALA A 109 -8.41 0.24 -18.52
C ALA A 109 -9.40 -0.92 -18.38
N GLU A 110 -8.97 -2.06 -17.83
CA GLU A 110 -9.90 -3.19 -17.57
C GLU A 110 -10.92 -2.85 -16.48
N LEU A 111 -10.54 -2.13 -15.42
CA LEU A 111 -11.49 -1.61 -14.44
C LEU A 111 -12.51 -0.68 -15.11
N LYS A 112 -12.05 0.26 -15.93
CA LYS A 112 -12.92 1.20 -16.65
C LYS A 112 -13.89 0.47 -17.59
N LYS A 113 -13.41 -0.53 -18.31
CA LYS A 113 -14.23 -1.39 -19.18
C LYS A 113 -15.28 -2.16 -18.40
N ALA A 114 -14.97 -2.57 -17.16
CA ALA A 114 -15.91 -3.20 -16.24
C ALA A 114 -16.89 -2.21 -15.58
N GLY A 115 -16.80 -0.91 -15.88
CA GLY A 115 -17.63 0.14 -15.27
C GLY A 115 -17.22 0.48 -13.83
N ILE A 116 -16.02 0.13 -13.41
CA ILE A 116 -15.51 0.32 -12.05
C ILE A 116 -14.55 1.50 -12.03
N SER A 117 -14.82 2.49 -11.19
CA SER A 117 -13.96 3.66 -10.99
C SER A 117 -13.33 3.63 -9.61
N PRO A 118 -12.03 3.37 -9.50
CA PRO A 118 -11.36 3.48 -8.21
C PRO A 118 -11.34 4.93 -7.73
N LYS A 119 -11.55 5.12 -6.44
CA LYS A 119 -11.48 6.43 -5.80
C LYS A 119 -10.03 6.84 -5.55
N TRP A 120 -9.17 5.87 -5.29
CA TRP A 120 -7.75 6.06 -5.01
C TRP A 120 -6.90 5.07 -5.81
N ILE A 121 -5.72 5.54 -6.19
CA ILE A 121 -4.69 4.74 -6.88
C ILE A 121 -3.39 4.96 -6.13
N GLN A 122 -2.80 3.91 -5.58
CA GLN A 122 -1.56 3.95 -4.85
C GLN A 122 -0.42 3.52 -5.76
N ILE A 123 0.64 4.33 -5.84
CA ILE A 123 1.83 4.11 -6.66
C ILE A 123 2.98 3.67 -5.75
N GLY A 124 3.32 2.39 -5.81
CA GLY A 124 4.27 1.74 -4.90
C GLY A 124 3.67 1.47 -3.51
N ASN A 125 4.19 0.46 -2.83
CA ASN A 125 3.81 0.11 -1.45
C ASN A 125 5.00 0.23 -0.52
N GLU A 126 4.86 1.06 0.54
CA GLU A 126 5.87 1.26 1.58
C GLU A 126 7.27 1.58 1.01
N ILE A 127 7.33 2.56 0.12
CA ILE A 127 8.53 2.92 -0.65
C ILE A 127 9.56 3.75 0.13
N ASN A 128 9.70 3.51 1.43
CA ASN A 128 10.66 4.21 2.30
C ASN A 128 12.09 4.14 1.77
N ALA A 129 12.50 3.00 1.25
CA ALA A 129 13.79 2.78 0.63
C ALA A 129 13.76 2.83 -0.91
N GLY A 130 12.67 3.37 -1.49
CA GLY A 130 12.47 3.42 -2.92
C GLY A 130 11.70 2.21 -3.45
N MET A 131 11.80 1.96 -4.76
CA MET A 131 11.09 0.89 -5.46
C MET A 131 11.92 0.33 -6.62
N LEU A 132 11.51 -0.84 -7.14
CA LEU A 132 12.09 -1.44 -8.35
C LEU A 132 13.59 -1.72 -8.21
N TRP A 133 13.96 -2.37 -7.11
CA TRP A 133 15.33 -2.78 -6.89
C TRP A 133 15.75 -3.87 -7.87
N ASP A 134 16.99 -3.80 -8.35
CA ASP A 134 17.61 -4.88 -9.11
C ASP A 134 17.69 -6.15 -8.24
N ASP A 135 17.75 -7.33 -8.88
CA ASP A 135 17.82 -8.64 -8.19
C ASP A 135 19.03 -8.82 -7.28
N ASP A 136 20.05 -8.00 -7.49
CA ASP A 136 21.13 -7.92 -6.54
C ASP A 136 20.57 -7.45 -5.20
N ALA A 137 20.14 -8.41 -4.41
CA ALA A 137 19.76 -8.26 -3.03
C ALA A 137 20.90 -7.70 -2.15
N SER A 138 21.83 -7.05 -2.75
CA SER A 138 22.99 -6.38 -2.17
C SER A 138 22.64 -5.12 -1.38
N LEU A 139 21.34 -4.80 -1.24
CA LEU A 139 20.89 -3.94 -0.16
C LEU A 139 21.43 -4.38 1.20
N SER A 140 21.49 -5.70 1.43
CA SER A 140 22.11 -6.28 2.62
C SER A 140 23.64 -6.11 2.64
N ALA A 141 24.28 -5.87 1.51
CA ALA A 141 25.73 -5.70 1.37
C ALA A 141 26.19 -4.24 1.35
N GLY A 142 25.28 -3.28 1.44
CA GLY A 142 25.59 -1.85 1.44
C GLY A 142 26.11 -1.30 0.12
N THR A 143 25.94 -2.04 -0.97
CA THR A 143 26.31 -1.59 -2.33
C THR A 143 25.14 -0.79 -2.94
N TRP A 144 24.86 0.35 -2.33
CA TRP A 144 23.95 1.32 -2.91
C TRP A 144 24.57 1.89 -4.18
N ASP A 145 23.77 2.00 -5.24
CA ASP A 145 24.19 2.71 -6.45
C ASP A 145 24.53 4.15 -6.12
N SER A 146 25.82 4.42 -6.01
CA SER A 146 26.32 5.76 -5.64
C SER A 146 26.50 6.66 -6.85
N ASP A 147 26.49 6.13 -8.07
CA ASP A 147 26.80 6.85 -9.30
C ASP A 147 25.57 7.14 -10.19
N GLY A 148 24.42 6.50 -9.92
CA GLY A 148 23.19 6.67 -10.66
C GLY A 148 23.16 5.93 -11.98
N THR A 149 23.94 4.84 -12.10
CA THR A 149 24.03 4.04 -13.35
C THR A 149 22.95 2.96 -13.44
N HIS A 150 22.33 2.60 -12.32
CA HIS A 150 21.30 1.57 -12.26
C HIS A 150 19.89 2.11 -12.46
N THR A 151 18.97 1.23 -12.84
CA THR A 151 17.56 1.57 -13.09
C THR A 151 16.68 1.57 -11.85
N ASN A 152 17.21 1.21 -10.69
CA ASN A 152 16.44 1.21 -9.45
C ASN A 152 16.01 2.63 -9.03
N GLY A 153 14.88 2.71 -8.34
CA GLY A 153 14.35 3.95 -7.77
C GLY A 153 14.64 4.05 -6.28
N TYR A 154 15.89 3.94 -5.84
CA TYR A 154 16.24 4.11 -4.43
C TYR A 154 15.93 5.53 -3.93
N SER A 155 15.47 5.63 -2.69
CA SER A 155 15.30 6.92 -2.00
C SER A 155 16.64 7.45 -1.44
N PHE A 156 17.73 7.32 -2.19
CA PHE A 156 19.06 7.76 -1.79
C PHE A 156 19.82 8.34 -2.97
N LYS A 157 20.59 9.40 -2.71
CA LYS A 157 21.52 10.00 -3.68
C LYS A 157 20.87 10.29 -5.05
N LYS A 158 21.53 9.93 -6.13
CA LYS A 158 21.10 10.21 -7.51
C LYS A 158 19.88 9.40 -7.94
N ASN A 159 19.64 8.24 -7.35
CA ASN A 159 18.50 7.39 -7.69
C ASN A 159 17.16 7.94 -7.22
N PHE A 160 17.15 8.97 -6.39
CA PHE A 160 15.94 9.69 -6.03
C PHE A 160 15.26 10.31 -7.27
N SER A 161 16.03 10.73 -8.28
CA SER A 161 15.46 11.19 -9.55
C SER A 161 14.71 10.08 -10.29
N ASN A 162 15.23 8.84 -10.28
CA ASN A 162 14.53 7.69 -10.84
C ASN A 162 13.23 7.42 -10.07
N LEU A 163 13.28 7.42 -8.72
CA LEU A 163 12.09 7.26 -7.89
C LEU A 163 11.00 8.28 -8.25
N SER A 164 11.39 9.55 -8.35
CA SER A 164 10.50 10.64 -8.75
C SER A 164 9.89 10.41 -10.14
N SER A 165 10.68 10.00 -11.13
CA SER A 165 10.20 9.75 -12.49
C SER A 165 9.25 8.56 -12.55
N TYR A 166 9.51 7.50 -11.78
CA TYR A 166 8.65 6.31 -11.70
C TYR A 166 7.31 6.63 -11.05
N ILE A 167 7.31 7.42 -9.99
CA ILE A 167 6.08 7.93 -9.37
C ILE A 167 5.29 8.77 -10.37
N ASN A 168 5.95 9.69 -11.09
CA ASN A 168 5.31 10.51 -12.11
C ASN A 168 4.74 9.67 -13.26
N ALA A 169 5.43 8.63 -13.69
CA ALA A 169 4.94 7.70 -14.71
C ALA A 169 3.63 7.02 -14.29
N GLY A 170 3.57 6.53 -13.04
CA GLY A 170 2.34 5.95 -12.47
C GLY A 170 1.23 6.99 -12.28
N TYR A 171 1.58 8.20 -11.84
CA TYR A 171 0.63 9.31 -11.70
C TYR A 171 -0.02 9.67 -13.04
N GLU A 172 0.77 9.93 -14.07
CA GLU A 172 0.29 10.27 -15.41
C GLU A 172 -0.60 9.16 -15.97
N ALA A 173 -0.16 7.90 -15.88
CA ALA A 173 -0.93 6.74 -16.32
C ALA A 173 -2.30 6.67 -15.62
N SER A 174 -2.32 6.93 -14.32
CA SER A 174 -3.55 6.95 -13.51
C SER A 174 -4.49 8.06 -13.92
N LYS A 175 -3.98 9.28 -14.04
CA LYS A 175 -4.79 10.45 -14.42
C LYS A 175 -5.32 10.39 -15.86
N ASN A 176 -4.61 9.75 -16.76
CA ASN A 176 -5.07 9.54 -18.13
C ASN A 176 -6.31 8.65 -18.22
N ILE A 177 -6.47 7.68 -17.33
CA ILE A 177 -7.62 6.76 -17.31
C ILE A 177 -8.73 7.27 -16.37
N PHE A 178 -8.35 7.72 -15.16
CA PHE A 178 -9.23 8.20 -14.11
C PHE A 178 -8.76 9.56 -13.57
N PRO A 179 -9.08 10.67 -14.25
CA PRO A 179 -8.61 12.01 -13.87
C PRO A 179 -9.05 12.41 -12.46
N ASP A 180 -10.20 11.91 -12.01
CA ASP A 180 -10.78 12.26 -10.70
C ASP A 180 -10.26 11.38 -9.55
N ALA A 181 -9.61 10.25 -9.84
CA ALA A 181 -9.01 9.40 -8.81
C ALA A 181 -7.82 10.10 -8.14
N SER A 182 -7.76 10.05 -6.81
CA SER A 182 -6.61 10.61 -6.08
C SER A 182 -5.45 9.62 -6.07
N VAL A 183 -4.26 10.08 -6.40
CA VAL A 183 -3.03 9.28 -6.41
C VAL A 183 -2.31 9.39 -5.09
N ILE A 184 -1.92 8.25 -4.52
CA ILE A 184 -1.32 8.13 -3.19
C ILE A 184 0.13 7.66 -3.31
N ILE A 185 1.03 8.27 -2.54
CA ILE A 185 2.37 7.77 -2.26
C ILE A 185 2.42 7.27 -0.83
N HIS A 186 2.84 6.02 -0.63
CA HIS A 186 2.70 5.28 0.61
C HIS A 186 4.05 4.94 1.25
N LEU A 187 4.22 5.33 2.51
CA LEU A 187 5.38 5.01 3.33
C LEU A 187 4.96 4.19 4.57
N ALA A 188 5.84 3.31 5.01
CA ALA A 188 5.73 2.64 6.31
C ALA A 188 6.09 3.58 7.47
N ASP A 189 5.94 3.06 8.69
CA ASP A 189 6.37 3.70 9.93
C ASP A 189 5.76 5.09 10.17
N GLY A 190 4.44 5.17 10.09
CA GLY A 190 3.67 6.42 10.25
C GLY A 190 3.98 7.22 11.52
N PHE A 191 4.65 6.64 12.50
CA PHE A 191 5.13 7.31 13.71
C PHE A 191 6.44 8.09 13.50
N ASN A 192 7.17 7.86 12.39
CA ASN A 192 8.50 8.47 12.15
C ASN A 192 8.38 9.68 11.20
N VAL A 193 7.98 10.82 11.76
CA VAL A 193 7.78 12.06 11.00
C VAL A 193 9.02 12.52 10.22
N GLU A 194 10.22 12.22 10.70
CA GLU A 194 11.46 12.68 10.06
C GLU A 194 11.71 11.93 8.74
N THR A 195 11.39 10.63 8.68
CA THR A 195 11.41 9.87 7.42
C THR A 195 10.45 10.47 6.39
N PHE A 196 9.23 10.81 6.80
CA PHE A 196 8.25 11.46 5.92
C PHE A 196 8.75 12.81 5.42
N LYS A 197 9.29 13.65 6.30
CA LYS A 197 9.85 14.95 5.89
C LYS A 197 10.98 14.78 4.88
N TRP A 198 11.92 13.89 5.18
CA TRP A 198 13.06 13.63 4.29
C TRP A 198 12.59 13.23 2.90
N ILE A 199 11.75 12.20 2.78
CA ILE A 199 11.33 11.67 1.49
C ILE A 199 10.46 12.68 0.73
N PHE A 200 9.46 13.27 1.36
CA PHE A 200 8.56 14.19 0.70
C PHE A 200 9.17 15.57 0.39
N ASP A 201 10.19 16.01 1.12
CA ASP A 201 10.98 17.19 0.76
C ASP A 201 11.78 16.97 -0.53
N GLU A 202 12.42 15.80 -0.67
CA GLU A 202 13.13 15.44 -1.90
C GLU A 202 12.16 15.28 -3.09
N LEU A 203 11.06 14.55 -2.90
CA LEU A 203 10.04 14.41 -3.94
C LEU A 203 9.48 15.77 -4.38
N LYS A 204 9.26 16.69 -3.45
CA LYS A 204 8.83 18.05 -3.75
C LYS A 204 9.88 18.82 -4.54
N THR A 205 11.16 18.70 -4.18
CA THR A 205 12.28 19.34 -4.89
C THR A 205 12.40 18.85 -6.32
N LEU A 206 12.10 17.58 -6.56
CA LEU A 206 12.11 16.94 -7.88
C LEU A 206 10.82 17.16 -8.68
N GLY A 207 9.82 17.85 -8.13
CA GLY A 207 8.56 18.12 -8.82
C GLY A 207 7.68 16.89 -8.98
N THR A 208 7.74 15.94 -8.03
CA THR A 208 6.94 14.72 -8.06
C THR A 208 5.47 15.00 -7.82
N ASN A 209 4.60 14.43 -8.63
CA ASN A 209 3.16 14.59 -8.54
C ASN A 209 2.52 13.50 -7.68
N TYR A 210 1.66 13.91 -6.76
CA TYR A 210 0.77 13.05 -5.97
C TYR A 210 -0.33 13.90 -5.33
N ASP A 211 -1.42 13.26 -4.92
CA ASP A 211 -2.58 13.96 -4.35
C ASP A 211 -2.67 13.76 -2.82
N ILE A 212 -2.30 12.58 -2.32
CA ILE A 212 -2.44 12.17 -0.92
C ILE A 212 -1.15 11.52 -0.44
N ILE A 213 -0.78 11.76 0.82
CA ILE A 213 0.30 11.08 1.52
C ILE A 213 -0.30 9.85 2.22
N GLY A 214 0.19 8.65 1.89
CA GLY A 214 -0.18 7.40 2.53
C GLY A 214 0.80 7.00 3.63
N LEU A 215 0.30 6.37 4.69
CA LEU A 215 1.14 5.79 5.73
C LEU A 215 0.61 4.45 6.24
N SER A 216 1.52 3.57 6.67
CA SER A 216 1.21 2.41 7.51
C SER A 216 1.43 2.72 8.98
N HIS A 217 0.57 2.19 9.86
CA HIS A 217 0.73 2.33 11.30
C HIS A 217 0.52 1.01 12.02
N TYR A 218 1.61 0.45 12.56
CA TYR A 218 1.64 -0.77 13.34
C TYR A 218 2.28 -0.49 14.71
N PRO A 219 1.51 -0.05 15.71
CA PRO A 219 2.03 0.52 16.95
C PRO A 219 2.76 -0.48 17.86
N GLN A 220 2.72 -1.77 17.53
CA GLN A 220 3.44 -2.81 18.27
C GLN A 220 4.70 -3.31 17.56
N ASN A 221 5.07 -2.73 16.40
CA ASN A 221 6.32 -3.06 15.69
C ASN A 221 7.55 -2.54 16.44
N ASN A 222 7.42 -1.42 17.12
CA ASN A 222 8.50 -0.86 17.91
C ASN A 222 8.33 -1.22 19.39
N THR A 223 9.12 -2.15 19.89
CA THR A 223 9.07 -2.62 21.28
C THR A 223 9.71 -1.67 22.28
N SER A 224 10.42 -0.64 21.82
CA SER A 224 11.06 0.36 22.71
C SER A 224 10.08 1.44 23.20
N LYS A 225 8.89 1.56 22.59
CA LYS A 225 7.87 2.55 22.93
C LYS A 225 6.54 1.88 23.27
N SER A 226 5.73 2.56 24.06
CA SER A 226 4.36 2.10 24.28
C SER A 226 3.50 2.32 23.03
N TRP A 227 2.50 1.47 22.82
CA TRP A 227 1.55 1.64 21.73
C TRP A 227 0.83 3.01 21.76
N LYS A 228 0.60 3.55 22.97
CA LYS A 228 0.01 4.89 23.13
C LYS A 228 0.91 5.96 22.57
N THR A 229 2.19 5.91 22.89
CA THR A 229 3.21 6.82 22.36
C THR A 229 3.26 6.71 20.83
N MET A 230 3.22 5.48 20.30
CA MET A 230 3.23 5.26 18.85
C MET A 230 2.00 5.85 18.16
N ASN A 231 0.81 5.67 18.76
CA ASN A 231 -0.42 6.29 18.25
C ASN A 231 -0.32 7.82 18.25
N ASP A 232 0.19 8.42 19.33
CA ASP A 232 0.36 9.88 19.43
C ASP A 232 1.36 10.42 18.41
N GLU A 233 2.46 9.72 18.19
CA GLU A 233 3.47 10.07 17.18
C GLU A 233 2.88 9.97 15.76
N ALA A 234 2.11 8.91 15.44
CA ALA A 234 1.46 8.77 14.13
C ALA A 234 0.43 9.90 13.90
N VAL A 235 -0.36 10.24 14.91
CA VAL A 235 -1.29 11.40 14.86
C VAL A 235 -0.53 12.71 14.62
N SER A 236 0.61 12.89 15.28
CA SER A 236 1.48 14.06 15.08
C SER A 236 2.06 14.10 13.66
N THR A 237 2.48 12.95 13.14
CA THR A 237 2.97 12.82 11.76
C THR A 237 1.88 13.24 10.76
N ILE A 238 0.66 12.69 10.89
CA ILE A 238 -0.49 13.05 10.03
C ILE A 238 -0.68 14.57 9.99
N LYS A 239 -0.76 15.21 11.15
CA LYS A 239 -0.94 16.67 11.23
C LYS A 239 0.22 17.45 10.62
N THR A 240 1.45 17.01 10.91
CA THR A 240 2.67 17.69 10.47
C THR A 240 2.83 17.65 8.96
N VAL A 241 2.71 16.45 8.36
CA VAL A 241 2.92 16.29 6.92
C VAL A 241 1.77 16.89 6.11
N ALA A 242 0.53 16.77 6.60
CA ALA A 242 -0.61 17.41 5.95
C ALA A 242 -0.43 18.91 5.83
N LYS A 243 -0.01 19.57 6.93
CA LYS A 243 0.27 21.01 6.96
C LYS A 243 1.47 21.40 6.10
N ARG A 244 2.58 20.60 6.15
CA ARG A 244 3.84 20.93 5.46
C ARG A 244 3.70 20.87 3.95
N TYR A 245 2.94 19.91 3.44
CA TYR A 245 2.81 19.67 2.01
C TYR A 245 1.48 20.11 1.42
N ASP A 246 0.57 20.64 2.26
CA ASP A 246 -0.80 21.01 1.87
C ASP A 246 -1.52 19.84 1.16
N LYS A 247 -1.47 18.66 1.80
CA LYS A 247 -2.05 17.42 1.29
C LYS A 247 -2.90 16.73 2.36
N LYS A 248 -3.90 15.96 1.91
CA LYS A 248 -4.55 15.00 2.80
C LYS A 248 -3.62 13.82 3.09
N VAL A 249 -3.89 13.13 4.20
CA VAL A 249 -3.17 11.93 4.60
C VAL A 249 -4.14 10.76 4.70
N MET A 250 -3.76 9.61 4.16
CA MET A 250 -4.50 8.35 4.25
C MET A 250 -3.71 7.36 5.10
N VAL A 251 -4.36 6.75 6.07
CA VAL A 251 -3.80 5.57 6.74
C VAL A 251 -4.08 4.36 5.84
N CYS A 252 -3.12 4.03 4.98
CA CYS A 252 -3.26 2.96 3.97
C CYS A 252 -3.22 1.57 4.59
N GLU A 253 -2.56 1.44 5.74
CA GLU A 253 -2.52 0.22 6.52
C GLU A 253 -2.51 0.54 8.01
N VAL A 254 -3.30 -0.18 8.77
CA VAL A 254 -3.22 -0.21 10.23
C VAL A 254 -3.52 -1.61 10.71
N GLY A 255 -2.81 -2.04 11.73
CA GLY A 255 -3.04 -3.32 12.36
C GLY A 255 -2.36 -3.41 13.72
N THR A 256 -2.74 -4.45 14.47
CA THR A 256 -2.16 -4.76 15.76
C THR A 256 -2.16 -6.27 15.99
N LYS A 257 -1.36 -6.77 16.93
CA LYS A 257 -1.28 -8.20 17.21
C LYS A 257 -2.61 -8.74 17.74
N SER A 258 -3.10 -9.80 17.13
CA SER A 258 -4.36 -10.46 17.50
C SER A 258 -4.26 -11.39 18.73
N SER A 259 -3.06 -11.60 19.24
CA SER A 259 -2.84 -12.49 20.41
C SER A 259 -3.50 -12.01 21.71
N ASP A 260 -3.91 -10.73 21.77
CA ASP A 260 -4.70 -10.15 22.86
C ASP A 260 -5.77 -9.22 22.23
N GLU A 261 -6.97 -9.75 22.05
CA GLU A 261 -8.10 -9.06 21.42
C GLU A 261 -8.51 -7.80 22.17
N ASN A 262 -8.48 -7.85 23.51
CA ASN A 262 -8.83 -6.69 24.34
C ASN A 262 -7.81 -5.55 24.20
N LEU A 263 -6.53 -5.89 24.08
CA LEU A 263 -5.48 -4.91 23.83
C LEU A 263 -5.60 -4.38 22.40
N ALA A 264 -5.83 -5.26 21.42
CA ALA A 264 -6.03 -4.88 20.03
C ALA A 264 -7.17 -3.86 19.88
N ALA A 265 -8.32 -4.15 20.47
CA ALA A 265 -9.47 -3.24 20.49
C ALA A 265 -9.15 -1.87 21.12
N LYS A 266 -8.42 -1.85 22.23
CA LYS A 266 -7.98 -0.58 22.88
C LYS A 266 -7.03 0.22 22.01
N VAL A 267 -6.04 -0.42 21.42
CA VAL A 267 -5.05 0.21 20.52
C VAL A 267 -5.75 0.85 19.32
N MET A 268 -6.63 0.10 18.68
CA MET A 268 -7.35 0.56 17.50
C MET A 268 -8.37 1.66 17.84
N SER A 269 -9.15 1.49 18.89
CA SER A 269 -10.14 2.50 19.33
C SER A 269 -9.47 3.84 19.67
N ASP A 270 -8.33 3.81 20.38
CA ASP A 270 -7.56 5.02 20.69
C ASP A 270 -7.10 5.73 19.42
N PHE A 271 -6.48 4.99 18.50
CA PHE A 271 -5.98 5.58 17.25
C PHE A 271 -7.10 6.12 16.37
N MET A 272 -8.14 5.32 16.10
CA MET A 272 -9.27 5.72 15.28
C MET A 272 -9.99 6.95 15.84
N THR A 273 -10.20 7.01 17.17
CA THR A 273 -10.80 8.17 17.84
C THR A 273 -9.98 9.45 17.61
N LYS A 274 -8.66 9.34 17.73
CA LYS A 274 -7.75 10.48 17.54
C LYS A 274 -7.75 10.99 16.10
N ILE A 275 -7.70 10.08 15.11
CA ILE A 275 -7.65 10.49 13.70
C ILE A 275 -9.01 10.96 13.16
N ALA A 276 -10.14 10.47 13.71
CA ALA A 276 -11.48 10.88 13.31
C ALA A 276 -11.73 12.39 13.47
N SER A 277 -11.01 13.05 14.36
CA SER A 277 -11.08 14.49 14.58
C SER A 277 -10.17 15.32 13.65
N ILE A 278 -9.39 14.68 12.76
CA ILE A 278 -8.39 15.33 11.92
C ILE A 278 -8.96 15.51 10.51
N ASN A 279 -9.38 16.72 10.15
CA ASN A 279 -9.95 17.01 8.83
C ASN A 279 -9.04 16.68 7.64
N SER A 280 -7.72 16.67 7.85
CA SER A 280 -6.75 16.30 6.83
C SER A 280 -6.54 14.79 6.72
N CYS A 281 -7.07 13.97 7.63
CA CYS A 281 -7.08 12.51 7.49
C CYS A 281 -8.22 12.10 6.54
N ALA A 282 -7.85 11.45 5.42
CA ALA A 282 -8.80 11.06 4.37
C ALA A 282 -9.52 9.73 4.66
N GLY A 283 -8.98 8.93 5.56
CA GLY A 283 -9.53 7.62 5.92
C GLY A 283 -8.47 6.67 6.47
N ILE A 284 -8.92 5.45 6.73
CA ILE A 284 -8.12 4.38 7.31
C ILE A 284 -8.49 3.04 6.68
N PHE A 285 -7.51 2.23 6.34
CA PHE A 285 -7.66 0.85 5.89
C PHE A 285 -7.06 -0.10 6.93
N TYR A 286 -7.88 -1.00 7.42
CA TYR A 286 -7.45 -2.05 8.33
C TYR A 286 -6.82 -3.19 7.53
N TRP A 287 -5.61 -3.63 7.93
CA TRP A 287 -4.86 -4.65 7.22
C TRP A 287 -5.43 -6.05 7.44
N GLU A 288 -5.83 -6.71 6.35
CA GLU A 288 -6.30 -8.11 6.28
C GLU A 288 -7.26 -8.51 7.42
N PRO A 289 -8.42 -7.82 7.61
CA PRO A 289 -9.34 -8.09 8.71
C PRO A 289 -9.90 -9.52 8.72
N GLN A 290 -9.85 -10.20 7.59
CA GLN A 290 -10.36 -11.56 7.41
C GLN A 290 -9.37 -12.65 7.83
N VAL A 291 -8.11 -12.31 8.10
CA VAL A 291 -7.07 -13.32 8.36
C VAL A 291 -7.02 -13.64 9.84
N TYR A 292 -7.51 -14.81 10.20
CA TYR A 292 -7.39 -15.38 11.53
C TYR A 292 -6.85 -16.81 11.41
N ASN A 293 -5.72 -17.10 12.05
CA ASN A 293 -5.09 -18.42 12.13
C ASN A 293 -4.92 -19.15 10.78
N TRP A 294 -4.72 -18.37 9.70
CA TRP A 294 -4.61 -18.87 8.33
C TRP A 294 -3.17 -18.96 7.88
N LYS A 295 -2.77 -20.13 7.33
CA LYS A 295 -1.42 -20.43 6.83
C LYS A 295 -0.30 -19.87 7.74
N PRO A 296 -0.11 -20.46 8.92
CA PRO A 296 0.80 -19.96 9.95
C PRO A 296 2.22 -19.64 9.46
N SER A 297 2.72 -20.37 8.46
CA SER A 297 4.09 -20.22 7.96
C SER A 297 4.36 -18.90 7.22
N TYR A 298 3.33 -18.26 6.67
CA TYR A 298 3.50 -17.04 5.89
C TYR A 298 3.10 -15.77 6.67
N TYR A 299 1.96 -15.82 7.36
CA TYR A 299 1.42 -14.69 8.10
C TYR A 299 1.81 -14.69 9.58
N ASN A 300 2.10 -15.84 10.18
CA ASN A 300 2.57 -15.93 11.56
C ASN A 300 4.06 -15.60 11.76
N SER A 301 4.87 -15.55 10.70
CA SER A 301 6.24 -15.07 10.83
C SER A 301 6.30 -13.59 11.20
N VAL A 302 5.22 -12.86 10.97
CA VAL A 302 5.08 -11.43 11.32
C VAL A 302 4.09 -11.18 12.48
N GLY A 303 3.34 -12.19 12.93
CA GLY A 303 2.44 -12.08 14.08
C GLY A 303 1.26 -11.11 13.91
N TRP A 304 0.87 -10.82 12.66
CA TRP A 304 -0.18 -9.88 12.33
C TRP A 304 -1.36 -10.62 11.71
N SER A 305 -2.28 -11.03 12.50
CA SER A 305 -3.63 -11.28 12.07
C SER A 305 -4.49 -10.14 12.56
N ALA A 306 -5.35 -9.66 11.70
CA ALA A 306 -6.29 -8.63 12.01
C ALA A 306 -7.42 -9.23 12.82
N TYR A 307 -7.35 -9.08 14.08
CA TYR A 307 -8.43 -8.95 15.04
C TYR A 307 -7.95 -8.17 16.20
#